data_6efcc23836ebf196d89bdcb8307f98fa
#
_entry.id   6efcc23836ebf196d89bdcb8307f98fa
#
_cell.length_a   1.000
_cell.length_b   1.000
_cell.length_c   1.000
_cell.angle_alpha   90.00
_cell.angle_beta   90.00
_cell.angle_gamma   90.00
#
_symmetry.space_group_name_H-M   'P 1'
#
loop_
_entity.id
_entity.type
_entity.pdbx_description
1 polymer ?
#
loop_
_entity_poly.entity_id
_entity_poly.type
_entity_poly.pdbx_seq_one_letter_code
_entity_poly.pdbx_strand_id
1 'polypeptide(L)'
;MTGVQTCALPILPTVQFFCQSVNIPGVSIGQAPLTFPSIMAYTPGNQLAYNNFNIDFLIDETLTSWQEIYNWFRSFASPDGTNERNTLSNLAGQKKFGTKKPYLSDATLTIMSALNNPLVRVQFTNMFPVSISDLQFDTKSSADDIMVGTANFVYEQFKFLPA
;
A
#
# COMPACT_ATOMS: atom_id res chain seq x y z
N MET A 1 19.05 -7.84 11.37
CA MET A 1 18.69 -8.00 9.94
C MET A 1 18.43 -6.61 9.39
N THR A 2 19.39 -6.03 8.69
CA THR A 2 19.23 -4.76 8.00
C THR A 2 18.93 -5.10 6.52
N GLY A 3 17.68 -5.43 6.23
CA GLY A 3 17.26 -5.64 4.85
C GLY A 3 16.95 -4.30 4.20
N VAL A 4 17.64 -3.95 3.12
CA VAL A 4 17.20 -2.88 2.24
C VAL A 4 15.93 -3.35 1.56
N GLN A 5 14.86 -2.58 1.69
CA GLN A 5 13.56 -2.88 1.10
C GLN A 5 13.36 -1.97 -0.10
N THR A 6 13.00 -2.55 -1.22
CA THR A 6 12.57 -1.78 -2.40
C THR A 6 11.11 -2.08 -2.64
N CYS A 7 10.26 -1.08 -2.50
CA CYS A 7 8.84 -1.17 -2.81
C CYS A 7 8.62 -0.61 -4.23
N ALA A 8 8.25 -1.47 -5.16
CA ALA A 8 7.91 -1.03 -6.52
C ALA A 8 6.40 -0.80 -6.63
N LEU A 9 6.02 0.46 -6.70
CA LEU A 9 4.66 0.93 -6.92
C LEU A 9 4.61 1.61 -8.30
N PRO A 10 4.21 0.92 -9.38
CA PRO A 10 4.28 1.45 -10.74
C PRO A 10 3.50 2.75 -10.95
N ILE A 11 2.49 3.01 -10.12
CA ILE A 11 1.65 4.23 -10.20
C ILE A 11 2.26 5.39 -9.41
N LEU A 12 3.14 5.13 -8.43
CA LEU A 12 3.66 6.12 -7.48
C LEU A 12 5.20 6.13 -7.49
N PRO A 13 5.85 6.63 -8.54
CA PRO A 13 7.30 6.60 -8.65
C PRO A 13 8.00 7.43 -7.57
N THR A 14 7.44 8.56 -7.16
CA THR A 14 8.01 9.43 -6.14
C THR A 14 7.91 8.80 -4.75
N VAL A 15 6.75 8.22 -4.40
CA VAL A 15 6.56 7.49 -3.13
C VAL A 15 7.49 6.28 -3.05
N GLN A 16 7.70 5.57 -4.15
CA GLN A 16 8.65 4.46 -4.22
C GLN A 16 10.07 4.89 -3.86
N PHE A 17 10.51 6.04 -4.35
CA PHE A 17 11.84 6.58 -4.09
C PHE A 17 12.02 7.00 -2.63
N PHE A 18 11.00 7.60 -2.03
CA PHE A 18 11.01 8.12 -0.66
C PHE A 18 10.52 7.11 0.40
N CYS A 19 10.25 5.87 0.03
CA CYS A 19 9.79 4.83 0.96
C CYS A 19 10.86 4.51 2.00
N GLN A 20 10.51 4.63 3.29
CA GLN A 20 11.41 4.34 4.41
C GLN A 20 11.13 3.00 5.07
N SER A 21 9.86 2.72 5.31
CA SER A 21 9.45 1.49 5.97
C SER A 21 8.22 0.89 5.32
N VAL A 22 8.15 -0.44 5.37
CA VAL A 22 7.04 -1.22 4.83
C VAL A 22 6.80 -2.40 5.75
N ASN A 23 5.53 -2.70 6.04
CA ASN A 23 5.18 -3.92 6.76
C ASN A 23 4.78 -5.06 5.80
N ILE A 24 5.05 -6.29 6.18
CA ILE A 24 4.39 -7.44 5.57
C ILE A 24 3.08 -7.67 6.33
N PRO A 25 1.92 -7.58 5.68
CA PRO A 25 0.65 -7.69 6.36
C PRO A 25 0.42 -9.05 6.99
N GLY A 26 -0.20 -9.06 8.17
CA GLY A 26 -0.65 -10.27 8.82
C GLY A 26 -1.84 -10.89 8.09
N VAL A 27 -1.99 -12.21 8.27
CA VAL A 27 -3.11 -12.97 7.73
C VAL A 27 -3.84 -13.63 8.88
N SER A 28 -5.15 -13.58 8.86
CA SER A 28 -6.00 -14.25 9.84
C SER A 28 -7.05 -15.12 9.14
N ILE A 29 -7.48 -16.15 9.85
CA ILE A 29 -8.58 -17.01 9.42
C ILE A 29 -9.67 -16.97 10.47
N GLY A 30 -10.92 -16.90 10.04
CA GLY A 30 -12.05 -16.99 10.94
C GLY A 30 -12.10 -18.35 11.64
N GLN A 31 -12.67 -18.40 12.83
CA GLN A 31 -12.90 -19.64 13.57
C GLN A 31 -14.35 -19.76 13.96
N ALA A 32 -14.92 -20.93 13.82
CA ALA A 32 -16.29 -21.25 14.26
C ALA A 32 -16.25 -22.04 15.57
N PRO A 33 -16.91 -21.57 16.65
CA PRO A 33 -16.96 -22.30 17.91
C PRO A 33 -17.88 -23.53 17.80
N LEU A 34 -17.41 -24.65 18.29
CA LEU A 34 -18.20 -25.87 18.55
C LEU A 34 -18.40 -26.02 20.05
N THR A 35 -19.64 -25.97 20.47
CA THR A 35 -19.97 -26.06 21.88
C THR A 35 -20.21 -27.53 22.26
N PHE A 36 -19.36 -28.06 23.15
CA PHE A 36 -19.56 -29.34 23.84
C PHE A 36 -19.84 -29.09 25.32
N PRO A 37 -20.47 -30.03 26.03
CA PRO A 37 -20.88 -29.81 27.44
C PRO A 37 -19.74 -29.41 28.39
N SER A 38 -18.49 -29.79 28.09
CA SER A 38 -17.35 -29.56 28.99
C SER A 38 -16.17 -28.84 28.34
N ILE A 39 -16.20 -28.59 27.02
CA ILE A 39 -15.09 -28.01 26.27
C ILE A 39 -15.63 -27.16 25.12
N MET A 40 -15.01 -26.03 24.91
CA MET A 40 -15.18 -25.24 23.69
C MET A 40 -14.09 -25.65 22.68
N ALA A 41 -14.48 -26.24 21.57
CA ALA A 41 -13.59 -26.54 20.45
C ALA A 41 -13.83 -25.55 19.35
N TYR A 42 -12.83 -25.36 18.48
CA TYR A 42 -12.91 -24.44 17.34
C TYR A 42 -12.62 -25.18 16.04
N THR A 43 -13.38 -24.89 15.00
CA THR A 43 -13.09 -25.31 13.63
C THR A 43 -12.57 -24.12 12.83
N PRO A 44 -11.57 -24.31 11.94
CA PRO A 44 -11.11 -23.24 11.07
C PRO A 44 -12.21 -22.83 10.08
N GLY A 45 -12.34 -21.54 9.87
CA GLY A 45 -13.18 -20.99 8.81
C GLY A 45 -12.56 -21.20 7.42
N ASN A 46 -13.29 -20.81 6.40
CA ASN A 46 -12.89 -20.94 4.99
C ASN A 46 -12.49 -19.59 4.33
N GLN A 47 -12.41 -18.52 5.09
CA GLN A 47 -12.07 -17.18 4.58
C GLN A 47 -10.79 -16.68 5.23
N LEU A 48 -9.84 -16.27 4.39
CA LEU A 48 -8.65 -15.54 4.79
C LEU A 48 -8.95 -14.04 4.83
N ALA A 49 -8.62 -13.40 5.95
CA ALA A 49 -8.65 -11.96 6.08
C ALA A 49 -7.22 -11.42 6.10
N TYR A 50 -6.95 -10.46 5.25
CA TYR A 50 -5.66 -9.80 5.13
C TYR A 50 -5.70 -8.46 5.84
N ASN A 51 -4.65 -8.16 6.62
CA ASN A 51 -4.48 -6.85 7.21
C ASN A 51 -4.02 -5.84 6.15
N ASN A 52 -4.16 -4.55 6.47
CA ASN A 52 -3.72 -3.49 5.58
C ASN A 52 -2.21 -3.50 5.37
N PHE A 53 -1.79 -3.10 4.19
CA PHE A 53 -0.41 -2.86 3.84
C PHE A 53 -0.09 -1.39 4.11
N ASN A 54 0.89 -1.14 4.98
CA ASN A 54 1.27 0.20 5.41
C ASN A 54 2.65 0.56 4.86
N ILE A 55 2.78 1.78 4.40
CA ILE A 55 4.04 2.34 3.90
C ILE A 55 4.29 3.65 4.63
N ASP A 56 5.49 3.81 5.19
CA ASP A 56 5.98 5.10 5.67
C ASP A 56 6.94 5.68 4.64
N PHE A 57 6.72 6.92 4.27
CA PHE A 57 7.51 7.61 3.25
C PHE A 57 7.86 9.03 3.68
N LEU A 58 9.00 9.49 3.19
CA LEU A 58 9.42 10.88 3.39
C LEU A 58 8.56 11.82 2.58
N ILE A 59 8.27 12.95 3.19
CA ILE A 59 7.56 14.03 2.53
C ILE A 59 8.57 15.04 2.03
N ASP A 60 8.52 15.27 0.73
CA ASP A 60 9.30 16.26 0.03
C ASP A 60 8.79 17.68 0.31
N GLU A 61 9.65 18.69 0.28
CA GLU A 61 9.30 20.11 0.46
C GLU A 61 8.21 20.60 -0.50
N THR A 62 8.14 19.98 -1.68
CA THR A 62 7.11 20.28 -2.70
C THR A 62 5.81 19.50 -2.50
N LEU A 63 5.75 18.61 -1.49
CA LEU A 63 4.62 17.71 -1.21
C LEU A 63 4.26 16.80 -2.39
N THR A 64 5.18 16.56 -3.33
CA THR A 64 4.90 15.79 -4.54
C THR A 64 4.52 14.34 -4.20
N SER A 65 5.24 13.71 -3.27
CA SER A 65 4.95 12.34 -2.82
C SER A 65 3.55 12.20 -2.21
N TRP A 66 3.14 13.16 -1.39
CA TRP A 66 1.81 13.18 -0.80
C TRP A 66 0.72 13.44 -1.84
N GLN A 67 0.97 14.39 -2.75
CA GLN A 67 0.03 14.74 -3.84
C GLN A 67 -0.21 13.57 -4.81
N GLU A 68 0.80 12.76 -5.09
CA GLU A 68 0.63 11.55 -5.92
C GLU A 68 -0.42 10.61 -5.34
N ILE A 69 -0.33 10.31 -4.02
CA ILE A 69 -1.30 9.46 -3.35
C ILE A 69 -2.68 10.14 -3.31
N TYR A 70 -2.73 11.44 -3.02
CA TYR A 70 -3.98 12.21 -3.00
C TYR A 70 -4.66 12.21 -4.37
N ASN A 71 -3.93 12.37 -5.46
CA ASN A 71 -4.46 12.29 -6.81
C ASN A 71 -5.00 10.89 -7.14
N TRP A 72 -4.36 9.85 -6.59
CA TRP A 72 -4.89 8.50 -6.71
C TRP A 72 -6.22 8.36 -5.98
N PHE A 73 -6.39 8.90 -4.76
CA PHE A 73 -7.71 8.97 -4.10
C PHE A 73 -8.75 9.70 -4.95
N ARG A 74 -8.39 10.84 -5.53
CA ARG A 74 -9.30 11.60 -6.41
C ARG A 74 -9.72 10.83 -7.66
N SER A 75 -8.93 9.89 -8.12
CA SER A 75 -9.30 9.03 -9.24
C SER A 75 -10.47 8.07 -8.95
N PHE A 76 -10.70 7.76 -7.66
CA PHE A 76 -11.86 6.95 -7.24
C PHE A 76 -13.12 7.79 -6.98
N ALA A 77 -12.95 8.86 -6.22
CA ALA A 77 -14.02 9.74 -5.78
C ALA A 77 -13.77 11.14 -6.35
N SER A 78 -14.14 11.35 -7.61
CA SER A 78 -13.97 12.63 -8.29
C SER A 78 -14.98 13.66 -7.77
N PRO A 79 -14.62 14.53 -6.82
CA PRO A 79 -15.53 15.50 -6.25
C PRO A 79 -16.00 16.55 -7.26
N ASP A 80 -15.16 16.85 -8.27
CA ASP A 80 -15.43 17.88 -9.28
C ASP A 80 -16.07 17.33 -10.57
N GLY A 81 -16.39 16.03 -10.61
CA GLY A 81 -17.14 15.40 -11.71
C GLY A 81 -16.39 14.37 -12.53
N THR A 82 -17.11 13.73 -13.44
CA THR A 82 -16.63 12.56 -14.23
C THR A 82 -15.43 12.88 -15.13
N ASN A 83 -15.27 14.14 -15.57
CA ASN A 83 -14.17 14.54 -16.44
C ASN A 83 -12.81 14.47 -15.72
N GLU A 84 -12.77 14.81 -14.44
CA GLU A 84 -11.56 14.72 -13.61
C GLU A 84 -11.06 13.27 -13.51
N ARG A 85 -11.96 12.33 -13.26
CA ARG A 85 -11.65 10.90 -13.23
C ARG A 85 -10.97 10.41 -14.51
N ASN A 86 -11.46 10.87 -15.67
CA ASN A 86 -10.89 10.50 -16.95
C ASN A 86 -9.48 11.10 -17.14
N THR A 87 -9.27 12.33 -16.68
CA THR A 87 -7.96 13.01 -16.76
C THR A 87 -6.94 12.32 -15.86
N LEU A 88 -7.29 12.03 -14.61
CA LEU A 88 -6.40 11.37 -13.64
C LEU A 88 -6.09 9.92 -14.04
N SER A 89 -7.05 9.19 -14.57
CA SER A 89 -6.81 7.82 -15.09
C SER A 89 -5.89 7.80 -16.31
N ASN A 90 -5.90 8.86 -17.12
CA ASN A 90 -4.99 9.01 -18.27
C ASN A 90 -3.58 9.40 -17.84
N LEU A 91 -3.42 10.26 -16.81
CA LEU A 91 -2.12 10.65 -16.25
C LEU A 91 -1.40 9.46 -15.62
N ALA A 92 -2.11 8.53 -15.01
CA ALA A 92 -1.53 7.31 -14.45
C ALA A 92 -1.02 6.31 -15.50
N GLY A 93 -0.99 6.67 -16.79
CA GLY A 93 -0.44 5.83 -17.87
C GLY A 93 -1.21 4.52 -18.09
N GLN A 94 -2.38 4.39 -17.51
CA GLN A 94 -3.23 3.22 -17.65
C GLN A 94 -3.89 3.19 -19.03
N LYS A 95 -3.18 2.68 -20.01
CA LYS A 95 -3.78 2.35 -21.30
C LYS A 95 -4.95 1.39 -21.05
N LYS A 96 -6.11 1.72 -21.61
CA LYS A 96 -7.29 0.86 -21.69
C LYS A 96 -6.92 -0.51 -22.25
N PHE A 97 -6.56 -1.46 -21.43
CA PHE A 97 -6.43 -2.86 -21.81
C PHE A 97 -7.26 -3.73 -20.89
N GLY A 98 -8.37 -4.21 -21.42
CA GLY A 98 -9.19 -5.37 -21.01
C GLY A 98 -9.47 -5.51 -19.51
N THR A 99 -10.71 -5.57 -19.11
CA THR A 99 -11.30 -6.13 -17.86
C THR A 99 -10.69 -5.78 -16.48
N LYS A 100 -9.51 -5.18 -16.35
CA LYS A 100 -8.98 -4.67 -15.08
C LYS A 100 -9.55 -3.27 -14.82
N LYS A 101 -10.02 -3.06 -13.60
CA LYS A 101 -10.49 -1.74 -13.16
C LYS A 101 -9.30 -0.77 -13.23
N PRO A 102 -9.37 0.34 -14.01
CA PRO A 102 -8.21 1.20 -14.32
C PRO A 102 -7.62 1.93 -13.10
N TYR A 103 -8.24 1.83 -11.96
CA TYR A 103 -7.86 2.48 -10.71
C TYR A 103 -7.15 1.55 -9.71
N LEU A 104 -7.07 0.25 -9.98
CA LEU A 104 -6.33 -0.71 -9.15
C LEU A 104 -4.91 -0.85 -9.67
N SER A 105 -3.96 -1.02 -8.78
CA SER A 105 -2.56 -1.25 -9.11
C SER A 105 -2.05 -2.54 -8.51
N ASP A 106 -1.03 -3.09 -9.13
CA ASP A 106 -0.25 -4.16 -8.52
C ASP A 106 1.01 -3.55 -7.89
N ALA A 107 1.45 -4.10 -6.76
CA ALA A 107 2.69 -3.67 -6.13
C ALA A 107 3.61 -4.86 -5.90
N THR A 108 4.91 -4.60 -5.89
CA THR A 108 5.92 -5.61 -5.59
C THR A 108 6.86 -5.09 -4.52
N LEU A 109 6.93 -5.82 -3.40
CA LEU A 109 7.90 -5.60 -2.34
C LEU A 109 9.06 -6.58 -2.53
N THR A 110 10.26 -6.07 -2.71
CA THR A 110 11.48 -6.89 -2.79
C THR A 110 12.26 -6.76 -1.49
N ILE A 111 12.47 -7.88 -0.81
CA ILE A 111 13.28 -7.95 0.40
C ILE A 111 14.70 -8.33 -0.01
N MET A 112 15.67 -7.48 0.37
CA MET A 112 17.06 -7.67 0.04
C MET A 112 17.87 -8.13 1.25
N SER A 113 18.95 -8.86 0.99
CA SER A 113 19.95 -9.18 2.01
C SER A 113 20.80 -7.94 2.35
N ALA A 114 21.62 -8.06 3.41
CA ALA A 114 22.62 -7.04 3.76
C ALA A 114 23.64 -6.74 2.63
N LEU A 115 23.78 -7.64 1.66
CA LEU A 115 24.64 -7.49 0.48
C LEU A 115 23.88 -6.98 -0.77
N ASN A 116 22.68 -6.43 -0.59
CA ASN A 116 21.80 -5.97 -1.67
C ASN A 116 21.37 -7.05 -2.69
N ASN A 117 21.44 -8.32 -2.32
CA ASN A 117 20.91 -9.39 -3.16
C ASN A 117 19.43 -9.60 -2.85
N PRO A 118 18.55 -9.71 -3.85
CA PRO A 118 17.14 -10.00 -3.64
C PRO A 118 16.98 -11.40 -3.05
N LEU A 119 16.22 -11.52 -1.96
CA LEU A 119 15.94 -12.80 -1.30
C LEU A 119 14.53 -13.30 -1.60
N VAL A 120 13.55 -12.41 -1.46
CA VAL A 120 12.14 -12.74 -1.60
C VAL A 120 11.43 -11.56 -2.24
N ARG A 121 10.50 -11.85 -3.14
CA ARG A 121 9.56 -10.87 -3.70
C ARG A 121 8.17 -11.17 -3.21
N VAL A 122 7.46 -10.16 -2.75
CA VAL A 122 6.05 -10.24 -2.36
C VAL A 122 5.26 -9.41 -3.36
N GLN A 123 4.41 -10.04 -4.13
CA GLN A 123 3.55 -9.38 -5.10
C GLN A 123 2.15 -9.22 -4.51
N PHE A 124 1.67 -7.99 -4.49
CA PHE A 124 0.31 -7.62 -4.13
C PHE A 124 -0.51 -7.35 -5.39
N THR A 125 -1.72 -7.88 -5.43
CA THR A 125 -2.62 -7.72 -6.59
C THR A 125 -3.82 -6.85 -6.23
N ASN A 126 -4.25 -6.02 -7.19
CA ASN A 126 -5.42 -5.16 -7.09
C ASN A 126 -5.39 -4.26 -5.85
N MET A 127 -4.25 -3.60 -5.62
CA MET A 127 -4.04 -2.67 -4.50
C MET A 127 -4.68 -1.31 -4.79
N PHE A 128 -5.19 -0.68 -3.72
CA PHE A 128 -5.67 0.71 -3.74
C PHE A 128 -5.48 1.36 -2.37
N PRO A 129 -5.31 2.70 -2.32
CA PRO A 129 -5.15 3.42 -1.07
C PRO A 129 -6.50 3.56 -0.33
N VAL A 130 -6.45 3.49 1.00
CA VAL A 130 -7.62 3.66 1.88
C VAL A 130 -7.48 4.87 2.78
N SER A 131 -6.27 5.14 3.25
CA SER A 131 -6.00 6.32 4.06
C SER A 131 -4.58 6.82 3.88
N ILE A 132 -4.39 8.10 4.11
CA ILE A 132 -3.12 8.79 4.19
C ILE A 132 -3.09 9.61 5.47
N SER A 133 -1.95 9.71 6.11
CA SER A 133 -1.78 10.47 7.35
C SER A 133 -1.96 11.98 7.12
N ASP A 134 -2.41 12.66 8.17
CA ASP A 134 -2.42 14.11 8.22
C ASP A 134 -0.98 14.64 8.24
N LEU A 135 -0.80 15.83 7.69
CA LEU A 135 0.44 16.59 7.76
C LEU A 135 0.28 17.75 8.72
N GLN A 136 1.13 17.79 9.74
CA GLN A 136 1.15 18.90 10.68
C GLN A 136 2.30 19.83 10.35
N PHE A 137 1.98 21.09 10.09
CA PHE A 137 2.96 22.16 9.88
C PHE A 137 3.02 23.02 11.12
N ASP A 138 4.15 23.01 11.83
CA ASP A 138 4.38 23.84 13.02
C ASP A 138 5.59 24.75 12.76
N THR A 139 5.41 26.03 13.00
CA THR A 139 6.47 27.03 12.90
C THR A 139 7.53 26.91 14.00
N LYS A 140 7.28 26.06 15.03
CA LYS A 140 8.20 25.79 16.15
C LYS A 140 9.13 24.61 15.88
N SER A 141 8.82 23.76 14.91
CA SER A 141 9.68 22.64 14.55
C SER A 141 10.96 23.16 13.88
N SER A 142 12.05 22.42 14.09
CA SER A 142 13.34 22.73 13.47
C SER A 142 13.22 22.54 11.94
N ALA A 143 13.92 23.36 11.17
CA ALA A 143 14.01 23.20 9.72
C ALA A 143 14.69 21.88 9.31
N ASP A 144 15.38 21.22 10.23
CA ASP A 144 16.05 19.93 10.01
C ASP A 144 15.14 18.71 10.29
N ASP A 145 13.91 18.92 10.80
CA ASP A 145 12.98 17.84 11.08
C ASP A 145 12.38 17.31 9.78
N ILE A 146 12.66 16.04 9.51
CA ILE A 146 12.15 15.34 8.33
C ILE A 146 10.72 14.90 8.59
N MET A 147 9.80 15.30 7.72
CA MET A 147 8.41 14.94 7.80
C MET A 147 8.17 13.55 7.18
N VAL A 148 7.50 12.66 7.94
CA VAL A 148 7.15 11.31 7.48
C VAL A 148 5.63 11.19 7.36
N GLY A 149 5.17 10.71 6.23
CA GLY A 149 3.78 10.36 6.00
C GLY A 149 3.58 8.86 6.01
N THR A 150 2.41 8.42 6.48
CA THR A 150 2.00 7.01 6.43
C THR A 150 0.82 6.86 5.50
N ALA A 151 0.88 5.89 4.61
CA ALA A 151 -0.22 5.51 3.73
C ALA A 151 -0.63 4.07 3.94
N ASN A 152 -1.95 3.83 4.02
CA ASN A 152 -2.53 2.51 4.18
C ASN A 152 -3.22 2.07 2.90
N PHE A 153 -2.91 0.85 2.49
CA PHE A 153 -3.45 0.24 1.29
C PHE A 153 -4.20 -1.06 1.61
N VAL A 154 -5.24 -1.33 0.84
CA VAL A 154 -5.94 -2.60 0.81
C VAL A 154 -5.65 -3.26 -0.53
N TYR A 155 -5.57 -4.58 -0.53
CA TYR A 155 -5.26 -5.40 -1.69
C TYR A 155 -6.12 -6.68 -1.66
N GLU A 156 -6.22 -7.36 -2.78
CA GLU A 156 -7.02 -8.59 -2.90
C GLU A 156 -6.29 -9.81 -2.32
N GLN A 157 -5.03 -9.99 -2.70
CA GLN A 157 -4.16 -11.06 -2.20
C GLN A 157 -2.69 -10.70 -2.38
N PHE A 158 -1.83 -11.36 -1.64
CA PHE A 158 -0.40 -11.33 -1.90
C PHE A 158 0.19 -12.73 -2.10
N LYS A 159 1.29 -12.80 -2.83
CA LYS A 159 2.02 -14.05 -3.11
C LYS A 159 3.50 -13.83 -2.92
N PHE A 160 4.15 -14.83 -2.33
CA PHE A 160 5.61 -14.88 -2.30
C PHE A 160 6.12 -15.47 -3.60
N LEU A 161 7.04 -14.77 -4.24
CA LEU A 161 7.74 -15.22 -5.44
C LEU A 161 9.22 -15.40 -5.09
N PRO A 162 9.89 -16.41 -5.66
CA PRO A 162 11.34 -16.50 -5.55
C PRO A 162 11.99 -15.29 -6.22
N ALA A 163 13.15 -14.90 -5.71
CA ALA A 163 13.92 -13.76 -6.22
C ALA A 163 14.53 -14.04 -7.60
#